data_4603e29c54b57c69701c6b3c438bf8b5
#
_entry.id   4603e29c54b57c69701c6b3c438bf8b5
#
_cell.length_a   1.000
_cell.length_b   1.000
_cell.length_c   1.000
_cell.angle_alpha   90.00
_cell.angle_beta   90.00
_cell.angle_gamma   90.00
#
_symmetry.space_group_name_H-M   'P 1'
#
loop_
_entity.id
_entity.type
_entity.pdbx_description
1 polymer ?
#
loop_
_entity_poly.entity_id
_entity_poly.type
_entity_poly.pdbx_seq_one_letter_code
_entity_poly.pdbx_strand_id
1 'polypeptide(L)'
;MLKKSLIIKTDAKANENQIKIIDNIRITYLTSRLIRVEAGTFTDLASFTVLNRNFQVGKFNVKKIKNKIFVETSDVIFIIKNGTPICVKIKSSDETQYFKKQKNLKGTRRTLDATFGKVPLDDGLITKDGAFLLDDSTSFLFDDEGHFVKRSGGKDYYCFAYGKDYSKTIKAFFELSGYTPLVPRFALGVWWSRYHAYSDSEYINLMDRFEKEKIPLTVATIDMDWHWVDLKKQFKINANGWTGYSWNTELFKDYKSFLNNLQNRNLKVTLNLHPADGIRHFEDMYNDVAKAVGIDPETKEDVKFSCKSDDFWNAYFDKVHKPYEKDGVDFWWIDWQQGKKSDIEGLDPLLALNHYHFLDNAENGKLPLILSRYAGLGSHRYPLGFSGDTAINYKVLDFQPYFTANAANAAYFWWSHDIGGHHFGYKDDELYLRWIEFGVFSPILRLHSTSNDLLGKEPWKYRRDVYLSAKKWLNFRHRLIAYIFTMDYKCHKNGTPLCKPMYYAYPNEESAFNVPNEYFFGSELIAAPITSKTNKKTNMAIYPSKWYNTF
;
A
#
# COMPACT_ATOMS: atom_id res chain seq x y z
N MET A 1 -21.21 2.20 -19.37
CA MET A 1 -19.87 1.70 -19.76
C MET A 1 -18.83 2.45 -18.97
N LEU A 2 -17.87 1.74 -18.37
CA LEU A 2 -16.79 2.32 -17.58
C LEU A 2 -15.89 3.20 -18.45
N LYS A 3 -15.39 4.32 -17.90
CA LYS A 3 -14.43 5.20 -18.59
C LYS A 3 -13.16 4.44 -18.98
N LYS A 4 -12.64 4.71 -20.17
CA LYS A 4 -11.39 4.10 -20.66
C LYS A 4 -10.18 4.34 -19.75
N SER A 5 -10.14 5.47 -19.05
CA SER A 5 -9.10 5.79 -18.05
C SER A 5 -9.10 4.85 -16.84
N LEU A 6 -10.24 4.23 -16.53
CA LEU A 6 -10.40 3.28 -15.43
C LEU A 6 -10.13 1.82 -15.83
N ILE A 7 -9.76 1.56 -17.08
CA ILE A 7 -9.45 0.21 -17.58
C ILE A 7 -7.95 -0.02 -17.52
N ILE A 8 -7.51 -1.00 -16.74
CA ILE A 8 -6.09 -1.35 -16.64
C ILE A 8 -5.62 -2.11 -17.88
N LYS A 9 -4.43 -1.76 -18.37
CA LYS A 9 -3.79 -2.52 -19.46
C LYS A 9 -3.15 -3.79 -18.92
N THR A 10 -3.39 -4.92 -19.58
CA THR A 10 -2.85 -6.23 -19.20
C THR A 10 -2.22 -6.93 -20.42
N ASP A 11 -1.30 -7.87 -20.14
CA ASP A 11 -0.73 -8.81 -21.11
C ASP A 11 -0.88 -10.23 -20.55
N ALA A 12 -2.13 -10.60 -20.26
CA ALA A 12 -2.48 -11.77 -19.48
C ALA A 12 -2.49 -13.10 -20.27
N LYS A 13 -2.52 -13.02 -21.62
CA LYS A 13 -2.49 -14.21 -22.48
C LYS A 13 -1.05 -14.63 -22.75
N ALA A 14 -0.66 -15.82 -22.30
CA ALA A 14 0.66 -16.37 -22.59
C ALA A 14 0.79 -16.78 -24.07
N ASN A 15 2.02 -16.76 -24.58
CA ASN A 15 2.31 -17.27 -25.92
C ASN A 15 2.04 -18.78 -25.98
N GLU A 16 1.47 -19.29 -27.07
CA GLU A 16 1.12 -20.72 -27.22
C GLU A 16 2.33 -21.65 -27.06
N ASN A 17 3.52 -21.20 -27.47
CA ASN A 17 4.76 -21.96 -27.28
C ASN A 17 5.22 -22.09 -25.82
N GLN A 18 4.63 -21.30 -24.91
CA GLN A 18 4.87 -21.41 -23.46
C GLN A 18 3.93 -22.43 -22.79
N ILE A 19 2.93 -22.94 -23.52
CA ILE A 19 1.82 -23.71 -22.95
C ILE A 19 1.96 -25.19 -23.32
N LYS A 20 1.74 -26.07 -22.32
CA LYS A 20 1.49 -27.52 -22.50
C LYS A 20 0.26 -27.92 -21.70
N ILE A 21 -0.64 -28.66 -22.35
CA ILE A 21 -1.84 -29.21 -21.71
C ILE A 21 -1.67 -30.72 -21.63
N ILE A 22 -1.87 -31.26 -20.44
CA ILE A 22 -1.87 -32.70 -20.16
C ILE A 22 -3.14 -32.99 -19.34
N ASP A 23 -4.05 -33.81 -19.89
CA ASP A 23 -5.39 -34.03 -19.34
C ASP A 23 -6.13 -32.68 -19.14
N ASN A 24 -6.61 -32.41 -17.92
CA ASN A 24 -7.25 -31.15 -17.52
C ASN A 24 -6.29 -30.20 -16.76
N ILE A 25 -4.98 -30.30 -17.04
CA ILE A 25 -3.96 -29.44 -16.41
C ILE A 25 -3.23 -28.65 -17.48
N ARG A 26 -3.28 -27.32 -17.38
CA ARG A 26 -2.52 -26.40 -18.22
C ARG A 26 -1.27 -25.94 -17.48
N ILE A 27 -0.13 -26.09 -18.12
CA ILE A 27 1.17 -25.66 -17.61
C ILE A 27 1.67 -24.55 -18.52
N THR A 28 1.98 -23.41 -17.94
CA THR A 28 2.56 -22.27 -18.66
C THR A 28 3.98 -22.01 -18.15
N TYR A 29 4.96 -22.12 -19.03
CA TYR A 29 6.32 -21.69 -18.76
C TYR A 29 6.38 -20.17 -18.74
N LEU A 30 6.95 -19.59 -17.68
CA LEU A 30 7.14 -18.15 -17.54
C LEU A 30 8.65 -17.80 -17.54
N THR A 31 9.40 -18.45 -16.65
CA THR A 31 10.87 -18.39 -16.65
C THR A 31 11.45 -19.76 -16.31
N SER A 32 12.78 -19.92 -16.36
CA SER A 32 13.43 -21.17 -15.92
C SER A 32 13.17 -21.53 -14.44
N ARG A 33 12.65 -20.58 -13.63
CA ARG A 33 12.37 -20.73 -12.19
C ARG A 33 10.95 -20.34 -11.78
N LEU A 34 10.06 -20.12 -12.77
CA LEU A 34 8.67 -19.75 -12.55
C LEU A 34 7.77 -20.40 -13.59
N ILE A 35 6.77 -21.15 -13.13
CA ILE A 35 5.71 -21.71 -13.98
C ILE A 35 4.34 -21.40 -13.39
N ARG A 36 3.32 -21.36 -14.26
CA ARG A 36 1.90 -21.39 -13.87
C ARG A 36 1.36 -22.80 -14.05
N VAL A 37 0.50 -23.24 -13.13
CA VAL A 37 -0.20 -24.52 -13.18
C VAL A 37 -1.67 -24.28 -12.93
N GLU A 38 -2.50 -24.57 -13.91
CA GLU A 38 -3.95 -24.53 -13.78
C GLU A 38 -4.53 -25.94 -13.85
N ALA A 39 -5.56 -26.22 -13.06
CA ALA A 39 -6.27 -27.49 -13.07
C ALA A 39 -7.78 -27.28 -13.06
N GLY A 40 -8.49 -27.94 -13.97
CA GLY A 40 -9.93 -27.78 -14.20
C GLY A 40 -10.24 -26.68 -15.21
N THR A 41 -10.85 -25.58 -14.79
CA THR A 41 -11.15 -24.44 -15.66
C THR A 41 -9.92 -23.56 -15.86
N PHE A 42 -9.60 -23.21 -17.11
CA PHE A 42 -8.52 -22.33 -17.48
C PHE A 42 -9.01 -20.91 -17.78
N THR A 43 -8.20 -19.90 -17.53
CA THR A 43 -8.51 -18.52 -17.91
C THR A 43 -7.30 -17.77 -18.43
N ASP A 44 -7.52 -16.94 -19.45
CA ASP A 44 -6.52 -16.01 -19.98
C ASP A 44 -6.76 -14.57 -19.51
N LEU A 45 -7.84 -14.32 -18.76
CA LEU A 45 -8.06 -13.01 -18.14
C LEU A 45 -7.00 -12.73 -17.07
N ALA A 46 -6.62 -11.47 -16.94
CA ALA A 46 -5.78 -11.01 -15.84
C ALA A 46 -6.53 -11.18 -14.52
N SER A 47 -5.79 -11.42 -13.41
CA SER A 47 -6.35 -11.32 -12.08
C SER A 47 -5.87 -10.05 -11.38
N PHE A 48 -6.52 -9.72 -10.24
CA PHE A 48 -6.03 -8.61 -9.40
C PHE A 48 -4.56 -8.82 -8.98
N THR A 49 -4.11 -10.05 -8.83
CA THR A 49 -2.71 -10.36 -8.46
C THR A 49 -1.80 -10.40 -9.66
N VAL A 50 -2.22 -10.96 -10.80
CA VAL A 50 -1.37 -11.24 -11.96
C VAL A 50 -1.94 -10.60 -13.24
N LEU A 51 -1.19 -9.64 -13.80
CA LEU A 51 -1.57 -8.89 -15.00
C LEU A 51 -0.92 -9.42 -16.27
N ASN A 52 0.29 -10.02 -16.16
CA ASN A 52 1.12 -10.36 -17.32
C ASN A 52 1.50 -11.85 -17.28
N ARG A 53 1.38 -12.54 -18.41
CA ARG A 53 1.81 -13.92 -18.61
C ARG A 53 2.55 -14.13 -19.92
N ASN A 54 2.67 -13.10 -20.74
CA ASN A 54 3.43 -13.14 -21.98
C ASN A 54 4.92 -12.88 -21.69
N PHE A 55 5.66 -13.97 -21.46
CA PHE A 55 7.09 -13.93 -21.17
C PHE A 55 7.90 -14.44 -22.37
N GLN A 56 9.20 -14.18 -22.35
CA GLN A 56 10.09 -14.75 -23.36
C GLN A 56 10.04 -16.28 -23.31
N VAL A 57 9.78 -16.91 -24.44
CA VAL A 57 9.70 -18.36 -24.56
C VAL A 57 11.08 -19.00 -24.32
N GLY A 58 11.17 -19.87 -23.32
CA GLY A 58 12.35 -20.65 -23.01
C GLY A 58 12.17 -22.15 -23.31
N LYS A 59 13.25 -22.89 -23.29
CA LYS A 59 13.19 -24.36 -23.44
C LYS A 59 12.68 -25.02 -22.15
N PHE A 60 11.65 -25.82 -22.27
CA PHE A 60 11.14 -26.66 -21.18
C PHE A 60 10.56 -27.95 -21.73
N ASN A 61 10.52 -28.97 -20.88
CA ASN A 61 9.96 -30.28 -21.20
C ASN A 61 8.92 -30.69 -20.16
N VAL A 62 7.83 -31.30 -20.59
CA VAL A 62 6.78 -31.78 -19.70
C VAL A 62 6.57 -33.27 -19.92
N LYS A 63 6.71 -34.06 -18.85
CA LYS A 63 6.55 -35.52 -18.87
C LYS A 63 5.59 -35.97 -17.78
N LYS A 64 4.60 -36.78 -18.14
CA LYS A 64 3.69 -37.45 -17.19
C LYS A 64 4.22 -38.87 -16.90
N ILE A 65 4.34 -39.18 -15.62
CA ILE A 65 4.68 -40.55 -15.14
C ILE A 65 3.68 -40.89 -14.05
N LYS A 66 2.82 -41.87 -14.31
CA LYS A 66 1.71 -42.23 -13.42
C LYS A 66 0.84 -40.98 -13.12
N ASN A 67 0.64 -40.65 -11.85
CA ASN A 67 -0.16 -39.49 -11.39
C ASN A 67 0.67 -38.23 -11.15
N LYS A 68 1.92 -38.20 -11.62
CA LYS A 68 2.81 -37.03 -11.48
C LYS A 68 3.17 -36.45 -12.83
N ILE A 69 3.24 -35.12 -12.89
CA ILE A 69 3.76 -34.37 -14.02
C ILE A 69 5.08 -33.73 -13.58
N PHE A 70 6.09 -33.88 -14.40
CA PHE A 70 7.43 -33.31 -14.24
C PHE A 70 7.58 -32.22 -15.27
N VAL A 71 7.83 -30.99 -14.83
CA VAL A 71 8.09 -29.84 -15.70
C VAL A 71 9.57 -29.48 -15.54
N GLU A 72 10.35 -29.85 -16.52
CA GLU A 72 11.79 -29.64 -16.53
C GLU A 72 12.14 -28.37 -17.30
N THR A 73 12.87 -27.45 -16.66
CA THR A 73 13.45 -26.26 -17.24
C THR A 73 14.99 -26.37 -17.28
N SER A 74 15.69 -25.30 -17.67
CA SER A 74 17.16 -25.26 -17.57
C SER A 74 17.65 -25.42 -16.12
N ASP A 75 16.94 -24.86 -15.13
CA ASP A 75 17.43 -24.71 -13.76
C ASP A 75 16.81 -25.67 -12.75
N VAL A 76 15.55 -26.07 -12.98
CA VAL A 76 14.77 -26.81 -11.99
C VAL A 76 13.86 -27.86 -12.63
N ILE A 77 13.33 -28.77 -11.78
CA ILE A 77 12.24 -29.67 -12.14
C ILE A 77 11.10 -29.47 -11.16
N PHE A 78 9.97 -28.92 -11.63
CA PHE A 78 8.75 -28.85 -10.83
C PHE A 78 8.00 -30.17 -10.89
N ILE A 79 7.44 -30.59 -9.76
CA ILE A 79 6.69 -31.84 -9.63
C ILE A 79 5.26 -31.52 -9.19
N ILE A 80 4.31 -31.90 -10.03
CA ILE A 80 2.88 -31.67 -9.84
C ILE A 80 2.21 -33.03 -9.65
N LYS A 81 1.29 -33.15 -8.69
CA LYS A 81 0.48 -34.36 -8.46
C LYS A 81 -1.00 -33.99 -8.47
N ASN A 82 -1.77 -34.61 -9.34
CA ASN A 82 -3.22 -34.37 -9.47
C ASN A 82 -3.56 -32.84 -9.58
N GLY A 83 -2.82 -32.13 -10.43
CA GLY A 83 -3.01 -30.68 -10.64
C GLY A 83 -2.47 -29.77 -9.54
N THR A 84 -1.93 -30.29 -8.44
CA THR A 84 -1.35 -29.51 -7.35
C THR A 84 0.17 -29.57 -7.37
N PRO A 85 0.90 -28.45 -7.45
CA PRO A 85 2.34 -28.41 -7.30
C PRO A 85 2.74 -28.89 -5.89
N ILE A 86 3.68 -29.83 -5.81
CA ILE A 86 4.10 -30.41 -4.53
C ILE A 86 5.52 -30.03 -4.13
N CYS A 87 6.45 -30.01 -5.07
CA CYS A 87 7.85 -29.64 -4.81
C CYS A 87 8.56 -29.21 -6.09
N VAL A 88 9.74 -28.67 -5.89
CA VAL A 88 10.70 -28.35 -6.95
C VAL A 88 12.06 -28.97 -6.59
N LYS A 89 12.74 -29.56 -7.59
CA LYS A 89 14.10 -30.05 -7.48
C LYS A 89 15.04 -29.05 -8.16
N ILE A 90 16.01 -28.56 -7.43
CA ILE A 90 17.02 -27.61 -7.92
C ILE A 90 18.16 -28.41 -8.58
N LYS A 91 18.43 -28.21 -9.87
CA LYS A 91 19.40 -28.99 -10.60
C LYS A 91 20.84 -28.77 -10.14
N SER A 92 21.20 -27.55 -9.73
CA SER A 92 22.54 -27.18 -9.32
C SER A 92 22.99 -27.79 -7.96
N SER A 93 22.04 -28.03 -7.05
CA SER A 93 22.30 -28.54 -5.70
C SER A 93 21.72 -29.94 -5.45
N ASP A 94 20.97 -30.49 -6.39
CA ASP A 94 20.17 -31.72 -6.27
C ASP A 94 19.13 -31.69 -5.12
N GLU A 95 18.91 -30.51 -4.51
CA GLU A 95 18.00 -30.30 -3.39
C GLU A 95 16.54 -30.33 -3.85
N THR A 96 15.69 -30.95 -3.03
CA THR A 96 14.24 -30.95 -3.26
C THR A 96 13.53 -30.12 -2.19
N GLN A 97 12.83 -29.07 -2.62
CA GLN A 97 12.08 -28.16 -1.76
C GLN A 97 10.56 -28.40 -1.92
N TYR A 98 9.88 -28.74 -0.82
CA TYR A 98 8.43 -28.98 -0.80
C TYR A 98 7.67 -27.69 -0.47
N PHE A 99 6.75 -27.23 -1.33
CA PHE A 99 6.05 -25.97 -1.15
C PHE A 99 5.33 -25.85 0.20
N LYS A 100 4.63 -26.89 0.65
CA LYS A 100 3.90 -26.90 1.93
C LYS A 100 4.78 -26.93 3.19
N LYS A 101 6.08 -27.25 3.04
CA LYS A 101 7.02 -27.34 4.18
C LYS A 101 7.87 -26.09 4.36
N GLN A 102 7.73 -25.10 3.50
CA GLN A 102 8.53 -23.90 3.55
C GLN A 102 8.11 -22.99 4.71
N LYS A 103 9.08 -22.43 5.42
CA LYS A 103 8.85 -21.41 6.44
C LYS A 103 8.67 -20.06 5.77
N ASN A 104 7.43 -19.56 5.74
CA ASN A 104 7.15 -18.22 5.23
C ASN A 104 7.73 -17.15 6.16
N LEU A 105 8.46 -16.17 5.61
CA LEU A 105 9.11 -15.09 6.36
C LEU A 105 8.15 -13.94 6.71
N LYS A 106 6.87 -14.09 6.39
CA LYS A 106 5.79 -13.12 6.57
C LYS A 106 5.99 -11.88 5.71
N GLY A 107 4.91 -11.22 5.41
CA GLY A 107 4.85 -10.01 4.60
C GLY A 107 4.35 -8.82 5.41
N THR A 108 3.10 -8.43 5.18
CA THR A 108 2.47 -7.28 5.79
C THR A 108 1.04 -7.63 6.22
N ARG A 109 0.25 -6.64 6.61
CA ARG A 109 -1.19 -6.81 6.89
C ARG A 109 -1.95 -5.53 6.57
N ARG A 110 -3.28 -5.66 6.46
CA ARG A 110 -4.18 -4.57 6.06
C ARG A 110 -4.09 -3.33 6.95
N THR A 111 -4.04 -3.54 8.27
CA THR A 111 -4.12 -2.45 9.25
C THR A 111 -3.45 -2.82 10.57
N LEU A 112 -2.96 -1.80 11.26
CA LEU A 112 -2.49 -1.83 12.63
C LEU A 112 -3.45 -1.06 13.57
N ASP A 113 -4.69 -0.77 13.13
CA ASP A 113 -5.66 -0.07 13.96
C ASP A 113 -5.80 -0.72 15.34
N ALA A 114 -5.84 0.11 16.37
CA ALA A 114 -5.98 -0.28 17.77
C ALA A 114 -4.94 -1.31 18.25
N THR A 115 -3.76 -1.38 17.63
CA THR A 115 -2.68 -2.25 18.10
C THR A 115 -1.83 -1.59 19.17
N PHE A 116 -1.40 -2.40 20.16
CA PHE A 116 -0.60 -1.97 21.31
C PHE A 116 0.85 -2.50 21.25
N GLY A 117 1.26 -3.09 20.15
CA GLY A 117 2.58 -3.68 19.93
C GLY A 117 2.57 -4.66 18.78
N LYS A 118 3.42 -5.70 18.84
CA LYS A 118 3.57 -6.73 17.82
C LYS A 118 2.27 -7.50 17.57
N VAL A 119 1.93 -7.66 16.31
CA VAL A 119 0.79 -8.46 15.83
C VAL A 119 1.23 -9.42 14.72
N PRO A 120 0.48 -10.52 14.48
CA PRO A 120 0.75 -11.43 13.37
C PRO A 120 0.67 -10.70 12.03
N LEU A 121 1.58 -11.04 11.11
CA LEU A 121 1.55 -10.60 9.73
C LEU A 121 1.03 -11.72 8.82
N ASP A 122 0.41 -11.33 7.70
CA ASP A 122 0.01 -12.26 6.65
C ASP A 122 1.25 -12.84 5.95
N ASP A 123 1.06 -13.95 5.24
CA ASP A 123 2.14 -14.56 4.46
C ASP A 123 2.58 -13.64 3.31
N GLY A 124 3.89 -13.58 3.10
CA GLY A 124 4.49 -12.90 1.96
C GLY A 124 4.88 -13.89 0.85
N LEU A 125 5.56 -13.37 -0.17
CA LEU A 125 6.08 -14.14 -1.31
C LEU A 125 7.39 -14.88 -0.99
N ILE A 126 7.98 -14.64 0.18
CA ILE A 126 9.31 -15.10 0.52
C ILE A 126 9.24 -16.18 1.59
N THR A 127 9.91 -17.29 1.30
CA THR A 127 10.14 -18.39 2.25
C THR A 127 11.63 -18.50 2.55
N LYS A 128 11.98 -19.07 3.71
CA LYS A 128 13.39 -19.14 4.14
C LYS A 128 14.30 -19.86 3.14
N ASP A 129 13.79 -20.91 2.49
CA ASP A 129 14.56 -21.72 1.52
C ASP A 129 14.26 -21.36 0.05
N GLY A 130 13.27 -20.50 -0.18
CA GLY A 130 13.05 -19.80 -1.44
C GLY A 130 12.10 -20.46 -2.44
N ALA A 131 11.51 -21.64 -2.13
CA ALA A 131 10.40 -22.15 -2.94
C ALA A 131 9.07 -21.63 -2.40
N PHE A 132 8.31 -20.95 -3.25
CA PHE A 132 7.02 -20.36 -2.87
C PHE A 132 5.93 -20.75 -3.87
N LEU A 133 4.72 -21.03 -3.37
CA LEU A 133 3.54 -21.31 -4.16
C LEU A 133 2.51 -20.19 -3.95
N LEU A 134 2.29 -19.39 -4.97
CA LEU A 134 1.21 -18.42 -5.00
C LEU A 134 -0.06 -19.13 -5.47
N ASP A 135 -1.09 -19.16 -4.64
CA ASP A 135 -2.43 -19.63 -5.01
C ASP A 135 -3.29 -18.42 -5.40
N ASP A 136 -3.53 -18.29 -6.70
CA ASP A 136 -4.34 -17.22 -7.30
C ASP A 136 -5.77 -17.67 -7.60
N SER A 137 -6.15 -18.86 -7.15
CA SER A 137 -7.44 -19.52 -7.52
C SER A 137 -8.68 -18.74 -7.09
N THR A 138 -8.56 -17.85 -6.09
CA THR A 138 -9.67 -17.07 -5.54
C THR A 138 -9.61 -15.58 -5.87
N SER A 139 -8.56 -15.13 -6.56
CA SER A 139 -8.44 -13.73 -6.97
C SER A 139 -9.49 -13.36 -7.99
N PHE A 140 -10.05 -12.17 -7.87
CA PHE A 140 -10.93 -11.61 -8.89
C PHE A 140 -10.17 -11.39 -10.19
N LEU A 141 -10.86 -11.56 -11.31
CA LEU A 141 -10.34 -11.31 -12.64
C LEU A 141 -10.79 -9.92 -13.11
N PHE A 142 -10.08 -9.39 -14.10
CA PHE A 142 -10.51 -8.25 -14.89
C PHE A 142 -11.04 -8.76 -16.22
N ASP A 143 -12.25 -8.35 -16.61
CA ASP A 143 -12.74 -8.54 -17.97
C ASP A 143 -12.16 -7.47 -18.92
N ASP A 144 -12.49 -7.57 -20.21
CA ASP A 144 -11.99 -6.63 -21.23
C ASP A 144 -12.57 -5.21 -21.09
N GLU A 145 -13.62 -5.05 -20.31
CA GLU A 145 -14.27 -3.77 -19.99
C GLU A 145 -13.75 -3.15 -18.69
N GLY A 146 -12.85 -3.86 -17.97
CA GLY A 146 -12.20 -3.38 -16.76
C GLY A 146 -12.93 -3.69 -15.45
N HIS A 147 -13.97 -4.55 -15.50
CA HIS A 147 -14.75 -4.91 -14.31
C HIS A 147 -14.10 -6.05 -13.54
N PHE A 148 -14.35 -6.05 -12.23
CA PHE A 148 -14.03 -7.19 -11.37
C PHE A 148 -15.03 -8.33 -11.60
N VAL A 149 -14.56 -9.46 -12.11
CA VAL A 149 -15.38 -10.66 -12.32
C VAL A 149 -14.87 -11.84 -11.51
N LYS A 150 -15.81 -12.63 -10.98
CA LYS A 150 -15.49 -13.83 -10.20
C LYS A 150 -15.00 -14.95 -11.12
N ARG A 151 -14.03 -15.75 -10.66
CA ARG A 151 -13.63 -16.95 -11.39
C ARG A 151 -14.75 -17.98 -11.45
N SER A 152 -14.86 -18.67 -12.58
CA SER A 152 -15.84 -19.75 -12.78
C SER A 152 -15.41 -21.08 -12.13
N GLY A 153 -14.29 -21.12 -11.40
CA GLY A 153 -13.74 -22.31 -10.75
C GLY A 153 -12.32 -22.64 -11.18
N GLY A 154 -11.87 -23.87 -10.92
CA GLY A 154 -10.51 -24.33 -11.21
C GLY A 154 -9.49 -23.94 -10.14
N LYS A 155 -8.25 -24.38 -10.34
CA LYS A 155 -7.08 -24.01 -9.55
C LYS A 155 -6.10 -23.25 -10.41
N ASP A 156 -5.40 -22.28 -9.82
CA ASP A 156 -4.42 -21.44 -10.50
C ASP A 156 -3.24 -21.14 -9.58
N TYR A 157 -2.12 -21.76 -9.87
CA TYR A 157 -0.93 -21.71 -9.04
C TYR A 157 0.26 -21.13 -9.80
N TYR A 158 1.05 -20.28 -9.14
CA TYR A 158 2.36 -19.83 -9.63
C TYR A 158 3.45 -20.39 -8.72
N CYS A 159 4.37 -21.16 -9.31
CA CYS A 159 5.45 -21.85 -8.60
C CYS A 159 6.75 -21.10 -8.76
N PHE A 160 7.22 -20.46 -7.70
CA PHE A 160 8.50 -19.73 -7.65
C PHE A 160 9.61 -20.63 -7.08
N ALA A 161 10.77 -20.64 -7.71
CA ALA A 161 11.92 -21.47 -7.33
C ALA A 161 13.25 -20.72 -7.44
N TYR A 162 13.32 -19.49 -6.93
CA TYR A 162 14.50 -18.62 -7.01
C TYR A 162 15.51 -18.88 -5.88
N GLY A 163 15.21 -19.82 -4.97
CA GLY A 163 16.08 -20.11 -3.82
C GLY A 163 16.19 -18.88 -2.91
N LYS A 164 17.35 -18.73 -2.28
CA LYS A 164 17.63 -17.63 -1.35
C LYS A 164 17.92 -16.28 -2.03
N ASP A 165 17.74 -16.17 -3.35
CA ASP A 165 17.77 -14.89 -4.04
C ASP A 165 16.38 -14.23 -3.96
N TYR A 166 16.07 -13.70 -2.78
CA TYR A 166 14.78 -13.10 -2.47
C TYR A 166 14.45 -11.93 -3.39
N SER A 167 15.47 -11.16 -3.80
CA SER A 167 15.29 -10.04 -4.73
C SER A 167 14.81 -10.51 -6.10
N LYS A 168 15.29 -11.67 -6.60
CA LYS A 168 14.79 -12.24 -7.86
C LYS A 168 13.35 -12.74 -7.74
N THR A 169 12.95 -13.28 -6.60
CA THR A 169 11.55 -13.67 -6.35
C THR A 169 10.63 -12.44 -6.46
N ILE A 170 10.98 -11.33 -5.80
CA ILE A 170 10.20 -10.08 -5.87
C ILE A 170 10.18 -9.52 -7.29
N LYS A 171 11.33 -9.50 -7.98
CA LYS A 171 11.39 -9.06 -9.38
C LYS A 171 10.49 -9.88 -10.29
N ALA A 172 10.54 -11.21 -10.17
CA ALA A 172 9.68 -12.11 -10.95
C ALA A 172 8.18 -11.89 -10.65
N PHE A 173 7.85 -11.58 -9.39
CA PHE A 173 6.48 -11.21 -9.05
C PHE A 173 6.07 -9.88 -9.69
N PHE A 174 6.94 -8.88 -9.73
CA PHE A 174 6.64 -7.61 -10.43
C PHE A 174 6.49 -7.79 -11.95
N GLU A 175 7.26 -8.68 -12.56
CA GLU A 175 7.09 -9.03 -13.97
C GLU A 175 5.72 -9.64 -14.24
N LEU A 176 5.19 -10.46 -13.31
CA LEU A 176 3.84 -11.01 -13.37
C LEU A 176 2.75 -9.97 -13.06
N SER A 177 2.93 -9.24 -11.98
CA SER A 177 1.89 -8.42 -11.37
C SER A 177 1.87 -6.97 -11.86
N GLY A 178 2.89 -6.54 -12.59
CA GLY A 178 3.17 -5.14 -12.89
C GLY A 178 4.03 -4.50 -11.81
N TYR A 179 4.81 -3.51 -12.19
CA TYR A 179 5.70 -2.79 -11.27
C TYR A 179 4.98 -1.73 -10.46
N THR A 180 5.51 -1.41 -9.28
CA THR A 180 5.05 -0.24 -8.52
C THR A 180 5.26 1.03 -9.35
N PRO A 181 4.26 1.86 -9.56
CA PRO A 181 4.41 3.15 -10.22
C PRO A 181 5.41 4.04 -9.49
N LEU A 182 6.05 4.96 -10.23
CA LEU A 182 6.94 5.94 -9.63
C LEU A 182 6.14 6.85 -8.67
N VAL A 183 6.58 6.92 -7.42
CA VAL A 183 5.93 7.76 -6.40
C VAL A 183 6.30 9.22 -6.63
N PRO A 184 5.34 10.16 -6.65
CA PRO A 184 5.65 11.57 -6.83
C PRO A 184 6.62 12.09 -5.78
N ARG A 185 7.64 12.84 -6.20
CA ARG A 185 8.72 13.34 -5.34
C ARG A 185 8.23 14.07 -4.08
N PHE A 186 7.12 14.80 -4.17
CA PHE A 186 6.56 15.52 -3.04
C PHE A 186 6.13 14.60 -1.89
N ALA A 187 5.72 13.34 -2.21
CA ALA A 187 5.32 12.38 -1.20
C ALA A 187 6.47 11.93 -0.28
N LEU A 188 7.72 12.13 -0.70
CA LEU A 188 8.92 11.69 0.03
C LEU A 188 9.40 12.68 1.10
N GLY A 189 8.81 13.88 1.18
CA GLY A 189 9.08 14.88 2.20
C GLY A 189 8.37 14.61 3.52
N VAL A 190 8.11 15.67 4.27
CA VAL A 190 7.36 15.61 5.54
C VAL A 190 5.91 16.02 5.29
N TRP A 191 4.98 15.23 5.81
CA TRP A 191 3.56 15.51 5.76
C TRP A 191 3.06 15.97 7.11
N TRP A 192 2.16 16.95 7.10
CA TRP A 192 1.32 17.25 8.25
C TRP A 192 -0.04 16.59 8.09
N SER A 193 -0.48 15.90 9.13
CA SER A 193 -1.77 15.24 9.20
C SER A 193 -2.24 15.17 10.64
N ARG A 194 -3.51 15.42 10.89
CA ARG A 194 -4.11 15.25 12.20
C ARG A 194 -5.62 15.13 12.07
N TYR A 195 -6.21 14.15 12.76
CA TYR A 195 -7.64 14.16 13.02
C TYR A 195 -7.96 15.28 14.01
N HIS A 196 -8.46 16.39 13.48
CA HIS A 196 -8.81 17.59 14.24
C HIS A 196 -9.70 18.49 13.36
N ALA A 197 -10.79 19.00 13.93
CA ALA A 197 -11.72 19.89 13.25
C ALA A 197 -11.10 21.30 13.10
N TYR A 198 -10.08 21.43 12.25
CA TYR A 198 -9.47 22.71 11.94
C TYR A 198 -10.44 23.62 11.20
N SER A 199 -10.49 24.90 11.57
CA SER A 199 -10.93 25.94 10.65
C SER A 199 -9.83 26.25 9.62
N ASP A 200 -10.21 26.88 8.50
CA ASP A 200 -9.30 27.39 7.49
C ASP A 200 -8.19 28.25 8.10
N SER A 201 -8.57 29.20 8.96
CA SER A 201 -7.63 30.10 9.62
C SER A 201 -6.69 29.41 10.62
N GLU A 202 -7.19 28.44 11.40
CA GLU A 202 -6.34 27.64 12.30
C GLU A 202 -5.34 26.81 11.51
N TYR A 203 -5.75 26.20 10.40
CA TYR A 203 -4.85 25.41 9.58
C TYR A 203 -3.77 26.28 8.91
N ILE A 204 -4.14 27.45 8.38
CA ILE A 204 -3.18 28.41 7.80
C ILE A 204 -2.19 28.92 8.87
N ASN A 205 -2.70 29.30 10.06
CA ASN A 205 -1.82 29.71 11.17
C ASN A 205 -0.83 28.60 11.57
N LEU A 206 -1.26 27.34 11.48
CA LEU A 206 -0.38 26.19 11.72
C LEU A 206 0.70 26.09 10.64
N MET A 207 0.37 26.30 9.36
CA MET A 207 1.36 26.33 8.27
C MET A 207 2.33 27.48 8.44
N ASP A 208 1.86 28.69 8.80
CA ASP A 208 2.69 29.84 9.14
C ASP A 208 3.67 29.51 10.27
N ARG A 209 3.21 28.74 11.26
CA ARG A 209 4.07 28.32 12.36
C ARG A 209 5.17 27.36 11.89
N PHE A 210 4.86 26.37 11.05
CA PHE A 210 5.87 25.48 10.46
C PHE A 210 6.92 26.26 9.66
N GLU A 211 6.50 27.22 8.85
CA GLU A 211 7.41 28.10 8.09
C GLU A 211 8.29 28.94 9.01
N LYS A 212 7.70 29.61 10.00
CA LYS A 212 8.43 30.41 11.01
C LYS A 212 9.47 29.56 11.75
N GLU A 213 9.12 28.33 12.10
CA GLU A 213 10.01 27.38 12.75
C GLU A 213 11.04 26.77 11.77
N LYS A 214 10.95 27.05 10.47
CA LYS A 214 11.80 26.47 9.42
C LYS A 214 11.79 24.94 9.45
N ILE A 215 10.61 24.35 9.60
CA ILE A 215 10.34 22.93 9.48
C ILE A 215 9.61 22.73 8.14
N PRO A 216 10.27 22.12 7.16
CA PRO A 216 9.69 22.01 5.82
C PRO A 216 8.57 20.96 5.79
N LEU A 217 7.52 21.26 5.03
CA LEU A 217 6.44 20.34 4.71
C LEU A 217 6.29 20.22 3.20
N THR A 218 5.74 19.10 2.73
CA THR A 218 5.42 18.89 1.32
C THR A 218 3.96 18.54 1.08
N VAL A 219 3.27 18.03 2.09
CA VAL A 219 1.86 17.63 1.99
C VAL A 219 1.09 18.16 3.20
N ALA A 220 -0.04 18.78 2.91
CA ALA A 220 -1.09 19.17 3.85
C ALA A 220 -2.23 18.15 3.76
N THR A 221 -2.45 17.40 4.83
CA THR A 221 -3.55 16.44 4.92
C THR A 221 -4.67 17.02 5.75
N ILE A 222 -5.88 17.06 5.23
CA ILE A 222 -7.06 17.46 5.97
C ILE A 222 -7.89 16.20 6.22
N ASP A 223 -8.14 15.90 7.49
CA ASP A 223 -8.93 14.76 7.92
C ASP A 223 -10.43 15.02 7.79
N MET A 224 -11.27 14.06 8.13
CA MET A 224 -12.68 13.98 7.75
C MET A 224 -13.52 15.22 8.09
N ASP A 225 -13.13 16.09 9.01
CA ASP A 225 -13.87 17.32 9.33
C ASP A 225 -13.82 18.39 8.21
N TRP A 226 -13.12 18.13 7.08
CA TRP A 226 -13.23 18.98 5.88
C TRP A 226 -14.65 18.99 5.31
N HIS A 227 -15.41 17.91 5.51
CA HIS A 227 -16.83 17.81 5.18
C HIS A 227 -17.70 17.82 6.44
N TRP A 228 -19.01 17.83 6.27
CA TRP A 228 -19.96 17.81 7.38
C TRP A 228 -19.96 16.46 8.09
N VAL A 229 -19.58 16.44 9.38
CA VAL A 229 -19.53 15.24 10.23
C VAL A 229 -20.71 15.20 11.20
N ASP A 230 -21.12 16.32 11.79
CA ASP A 230 -22.31 16.39 12.66
C ASP A 230 -23.59 16.59 11.85
N LEU A 231 -24.05 15.50 11.22
CA LEU A 231 -25.23 15.51 10.35
C LEU A 231 -26.52 15.82 11.13
N LYS A 232 -26.57 15.48 12.43
CA LYS A 232 -27.73 15.78 13.27
C LYS A 232 -27.88 17.29 13.51
N LYS A 233 -26.78 17.95 13.78
CA LYS A 233 -26.76 19.40 13.98
C LYS A 233 -27.13 20.12 12.67
N GLN A 234 -26.49 19.78 11.58
CA GLN A 234 -26.54 20.50 10.31
C GLN A 234 -27.79 20.18 9.50
N PHE A 235 -28.12 18.91 9.34
CA PHE A 235 -29.18 18.46 8.42
C PHE A 235 -30.37 17.79 9.13
N LYS A 236 -30.34 17.67 10.46
CA LYS A 236 -31.35 16.96 11.27
C LYS A 236 -31.43 15.45 10.93
N ILE A 237 -30.35 14.89 10.40
CA ILE A 237 -30.21 13.48 10.03
C ILE A 237 -29.51 12.74 11.15
N ASN A 238 -30.15 11.68 11.66
CA ASN A 238 -29.58 10.81 12.70
C ASN A 238 -28.80 9.65 12.03
N ALA A 239 -27.63 9.96 11.47
CA ALA A 239 -26.75 9.00 10.83
C ALA A 239 -25.29 9.30 11.16
N ASN A 240 -24.42 8.32 10.89
CA ASN A 240 -22.98 8.49 10.97
C ASN A 240 -22.50 9.48 9.88
N GLY A 241 -21.71 10.48 10.27
CA GLY A 241 -21.15 11.49 9.39
C GLY A 241 -19.74 11.17 8.88
N TRP A 242 -19.32 9.90 8.87
CA TRP A 242 -18.00 9.55 8.34
C TRP A 242 -17.93 9.72 6.82
N THR A 243 -18.97 9.30 6.10
CA THR A 243 -19.09 9.57 4.67
C THR A 243 -19.60 10.98 4.44
N GLY A 244 -18.90 11.78 3.65
CA GLY A 244 -19.31 13.12 3.24
C GLY A 244 -18.39 13.67 2.15
N TYR A 245 -18.95 14.62 1.38
CA TYR A 245 -18.25 15.19 0.22
C TYR A 245 -18.46 16.70 0.08
N SER A 246 -19.38 17.28 0.83
CA SER A 246 -19.64 18.74 0.83
C SER A 246 -18.81 19.43 1.89
N TRP A 247 -18.10 20.48 1.52
CA TRP A 247 -17.26 21.22 2.44
C TRP A 247 -18.04 21.75 3.65
N ASN A 248 -17.49 21.55 4.84
CA ASN A 248 -18.02 22.14 6.05
C ASN A 248 -17.74 23.64 6.07
N THR A 249 -18.73 24.43 5.62
CA THR A 249 -18.61 25.88 5.51
C THR A 249 -18.57 26.62 6.85
N GLU A 250 -18.89 25.96 7.97
CA GLU A 250 -18.62 26.53 9.31
C GLU A 250 -17.10 26.58 9.59
N LEU A 251 -16.35 25.59 9.13
CA LEU A 251 -14.90 25.50 9.32
C LEU A 251 -14.12 26.13 8.14
N PHE A 252 -14.56 25.89 6.92
CA PHE A 252 -13.92 26.35 5.68
C PHE A 252 -14.87 27.30 4.93
N LYS A 253 -14.88 28.57 5.32
CA LYS A 253 -15.80 29.58 4.76
C LYS A 253 -15.58 29.83 3.27
N ASP A 254 -14.33 29.80 2.84
CA ASP A 254 -13.91 29.86 1.45
C ASP A 254 -12.82 28.80 1.21
N TYR A 255 -13.25 27.57 0.98
CA TYR A 255 -12.32 26.45 0.77
C TYR A 255 -11.44 26.65 -0.47
N LYS A 256 -11.90 27.41 -1.50
CA LYS A 256 -11.09 27.67 -2.70
C LYS A 256 -9.92 28.58 -2.38
N SER A 257 -10.15 29.65 -1.63
CA SER A 257 -9.08 30.51 -1.13
C SER A 257 -8.14 29.76 -0.19
N PHE A 258 -8.68 28.87 0.65
CA PHE A 258 -7.88 28.00 1.52
C PHE A 258 -6.96 27.07 0.73
N LEU A 259 -7.48 26.32 -0.26
CA LEU A 259 -6.69 25.43 -1.12
C LEU A 259 -5.63 26.21 -1.91
N ASN A 260 -6.00 27.36 -2.49
CA ASN A 260 -5.06 28.22 -3.20
C ASN A 260 -3.92 28.73 -2.28
N ASN A 261 -4.22 29.05 -1.02
CA ASN A 261 -3.19 29.42 -0.04
C ASN A 261 -2.18 28.29 0.19
N LEU A 262 -2.66 27.06 0.34
CA LEU A 262 -1.78 25.88 0.50
C LEU A 262 -0.93 25.63 -0.75
N GLN A 263 -1.51 25.77 -1.94
CA GLN A 263 -0.78 25.63 -3.21
C GLN A 263 0.29 26.69 -3.38
N ASN A 264 0.01 27.95 -3.01
CA ASN A 264 0.98 29.05 -3.05
C ASN A 264 2.19 28.82 -2.12
N ARG A 265 2.03 27.95 -1.12
CA ARG A 265 3.12 27.47 -0.24
C ARG A 265 3.85 26.24 -0.82
N ASN A 266 3.54 25.81 -2.05
CA ASN A 266 4.00 24.57 -2.67
C ASN A 266 3.64 23.30 -1.88
N LEU A 267 2.56 23.31 -1.10
CA LEU A 267 2.02 22.14 -0.43
C LEU A 267 1.08 21.39 -1.37
N LYS A 268 1.19 20.07 -1.37
CA LYS A 268 0.21 19.18 -1.99
C LYS A 268 -0.89 18.85 -1.00
N VAL A 269 -2.12 18.75 -1.48
CA VAL A 269 -3.29 18.62 -0.61
C VAL A 269 -3.94 17.26 -0.82
N THR A 270 -4.26 16.59 0.29
CA THR A 270 -5.09 15.38 0.30
C THR A 270 -6.20 15.50 1.34
N LEU A 271 -7.38 15.03 0.97
CA LEU A 271 -8.57 14.97 1.83
C LEU A 271 -8.89 13.51 2.17
N ASN A 272 -9.33 13.29 3.42
CA ASN A 272 -9.75 11.98 3.90
C ASN A 272 -11.14 11.62 3.32
N LEU A 273 -11.35 10.34 2.99
CA LEU A 273 -12.58 9.78 2.45
C LEU A 273 -12.99 8.49 3.15
N HIS A 274 -14.28 8.38 3.48
CA HIS A 274 -14.94 7.16 3.95
C HIS A 274 -16.17 6.90 3.06
N PRO A 275 -16.05 6.30 1.87
CA PRO A 275 -17.08 6.32 0.84
C PRO A 275 -18.27 5.35 1.03
N ALA A 276 -18.35 4.65 2.16
CA ALA A 276 -19.25 3.51 2.33
C ALA A 276 -20.75 3.80 2.18
N ASP A 277 -21.19 5.01 2.56
CA ASP A 277 -22.62 5.37 2.52
C ASP A 277 -23.03 5.99 1.17
N GLY A 278 -22.12 6.03 0.19
CA GLY A 278 -22.41 6.61 -1.12
C GLY A 278 -22.60 8.13 -1.09
N ILE A 279 -23.46 8.69 -1.95
CA ILE A 279 -23.72 10.13 -2.03
C ILE A 279 -25.11 10.41 -1.49
N ARG A 280 -25.17 11.11 -0.36
CA ARG A 280 -26.42 11.41 0.33
C ARG A 280 -27.14 12.61 -0.29
N HIS A 281 -28.45 12.65 -0.15
CA HIS A 281 -29.32 13.67 -0.78
C HIS A 281 -29.04 15.12 -0.35
N PHE A 282 -28.33 15.34 0.74
CA PHE A 282 -27.95 16.68 1.20
C PHE A 282 -26.58 17.16 0.68
N GLU A 283 -25.84 16.30 -0.03
CA GLU A 283 -24.54 16.66 -0.58
C GLU A 283 -24.68 17.64 -1.75
N ASP A 284 -23.78 18.60 -1.88
CA ASP A 284 -23.83 19.67 -2.89
C ASP A 284 -23.93 19.13 -4.32
N MET A 285 -23.26 17.99 -4.60
CA MET A 285 -23.24 17.34 -5.91
C MET A 285 -24.35 16.29 -6.11
N TYR A 286 -25.19 16.07 -5.11
CA TYR A 286 -26.18 14.98 -5.14
C TYR A 286 -27.06 14.98 -6.40
N ASN A 287 -27.64 16.12 -6.77
CA ASN A 287 -28.54 16.19 -7.91
C ASN A 287 -27.90 15.73 -9.22
N ASP A 288 -26.64 16.08 -9.44
CA ASP A 288 -25.90 15.70 -10.65
C ASP A 288 -25.51 14.23 -10.63
N VAL A 289 -25.14 13.68 -9.46
CA VAL A 289 -24.82 12.27 -9.30
C VAL A 289 -26.08 11.41 -9.41
N ALA A 290 -27.17 11.77 -8.74
CA ALA A 290 -28.44 11.05 -8.78
C ALA A 290 -28.95 10.91 -10.22
N LYS A 291 -29.01 12.01 -10.97
CA LYS A 291 -29.37 11.99 -12.40
C LYS A 291 -28.45 11.07 -13.23
N ALA A 292 -27.14 11.11 -12.97
CA ALA A 292 -26.18 10.30 -13.71
C ALA A 292 -26.34 8.80 -13.47
N VAL A 293 -26.85 8.40 -12.29
CA VAL A 293 -27.13 6.98 -11.97
C VAL A 293 -28.58 6.59 -12.16
N GLY A 294 -29.42 7.48 -12.73
CA GLY A 294 -30.81 7.18 -13.06
C GLY A 294 -31.78 7.33 -11.89
N ILE A 295 -31.41 8.03 -10.81
CA ILE A 295 -32.28 8.37 -9.67
C ILE A 295 -32.88 9.75 -9.90
N ASP A 296 -34.19 9.90 -9.70
CA ASP A 296 -34.83 11.20 -9.69
C ASP A 296 -34.48 11.99 -8.41
N PRO A 297 -33.78 13.12 -8.49
CA PRO A 297 -33.36 13.87 -7.31
C PRO A 297 -34.50 14.33 -6.41
N GLU A 298 -35.72 14.53 -6.95
CA GLU A 298 -36.89 14.94 -6.16
C GLU A 298 -37.31 13.87 -5.14
N THR A 299 -36.95 12.62 -5.37
CA THR A 299 -37.22 11.51 -4.42
C THR A 299 -36.36 11.60 -3.17
N LYS A 300 -35.20 12.28 -3.23
CA LYS A 300 -34.18 12.33 -2.18
C LYS A 300 -33.67 10.94 -1.76
N GLU A 301 -33.73 9.97 -2.68
CA GLU A 301 -33.10 8.66 -2.46
C GLU A 301 -31.58 8.79 -2.53
N ASP A 302 -30.88 8.37 -1.48
CA ASP A 302 -29.43 8.41 -1.44
C ASP A 302 -28.81 7.48 -2.51
N VAL A 303 -27.79 7.96 -3.22
CA VAL A 303 -27.04 7.15 -4.18
C VAL A 303 -26.12 6.20 -3.41
N LYS A 304 -26.41 4.91 -3.46
CA LYS A 304 -25.63 3.89 -2.75
C LYS A 304 -24.26 3.69 -3.35
N PHE A 305 -23.25 3.44 -2.50
CA PHE A 305 -21.95 2.99 -2.95
C PHE A 305 -22.07 1.65 -3.70
N SER A 306 -21.47 1.56 -4.88
CA SER A 306 -21.51 0.37 -5.73
C SER A 306 -20.14 0.05 -6.31
N CYS A 307 -19.68 -1.20 -6.13
CA CYS A 307 -18.50 -1.70 -6.83
C CYS A 307 -18.80 -2.14 -8.27
N LYS A 308 -20.09 -2.38 -8.58
CA LYS A 308 -20.55 -2.97 -9.84
C LYS A 308 -20.98 -1.94 -10.88
N SER A 309 -21.48 -0.77 -10.45
CA SER A 309 -22.13 0.19 -11.34
C SER A 309 -21.11 1.10 -12.03
N ASP A 310 -21.06 1.04 -13.37
CA ASP A 310 -20.25 1.94 -14.18
C ASP A 310 -20.71 3.40 -14.02
N ASP A 311 -22.01 3.61 -14.00
CA ASP A 311 -22.59 4.95 -13.86
C ASP A 311 -22.23 5.55 -12.51
N PHE A 312 -22.20 4.71 -11.44
CA PHE A 312 -21.69 5.14 -10.14
C PHE A 312 -20.23 5.59 -10.22
N TRP A 313 -19.32 4.75 -10.75
CA TRP A 313 -17.90 5.09 -10.80
C TRP A 313 -17.64 6.33 -11.66
N ASN A 314 -18.28 6.42 -12.82
CA ASN A 314 -18.15 7.57 -13.71
C ASN A 314 -18.64 8.86 -13.03
N ALA A 315 -19.83 8.83 -12.40
CA ALA A 315 -20.37 9.98 -11.69
C ALA A 315 -19.56 10.33 -10.43
N TYR A 316 -19.11 9.32 -9.68
CA TYR A 316 -18.31 9.48 -8.48
C TYR A 316 -17.00 10.24 -8.76
N PHE A 317 -16.31 9.92 -9.85
CA PHE A 317 -15.11 10.68 -10.21
C PHE A 317 -15.45 12.03 -10.84
N ASP A 318 -16.36 12.07 -11.83
CA ASP A 318 -16.60 13.31 -12.60
C ASP A 318 -17.34 14.39 -11.83
N LYS A 319 -18.27 14.01 -10.95
CA LYS A 319 -19.16 14.95 -10.26
C LYS A 319 -18.73 15.23 -8.82
N VAL A 320 -18.02 14.28 -8.17
CA VAL A 320 -17.60 14.43 -6.78
C VAL A 320 -16.14 14.84 -6.68
N HIS A 321 -15.21 14.12 -7.34
CA HIS A 321 -13.77 14.30 -7.13
C HIS A 321 -13.14 15.34 -8.05
N LYS A 322 -13.41 15.27 -9.37
CA LYS A 322 -12.82 16.20 -10.36
C LYS A 322 -13.06 17.67 -10.09
N PRO A 323 -14.22 18.13 -9.59
CA PRO A 323 -14.40 19.55 -9.21
C PRO A 323 -13.38 19.97 -8.15
N TYR A 324 -13.20 19.18 -7.09
CA TYR A 324 -12.27 19.50 -6.02
C TYR A 324 -10.79 19.36 -6.44
N GLU A 325 -10.47 18.42 -7.34
CA GLU A 325 -9.15 18.35 -7.95
C GLU A 325 -8.79 19.58 -8.78
N LYS A 326 -9.77 20.14 -9.49
CA LYS A 326 -9.60 21.43 -10.21
C LYS A 326 -9.41 22.60 -9.25
N ASP A 327 -10.04 22.56 -8.09
CA ASP A 327 -9.93 23.60 -7.06
C ASP A 327 -8.64 23.45 -6.22
N GLY A 328 -7.90 22.32 -6.34
CA GLY A 328 -6.57 22.22 -5.72
C GLY A 328 -6.32 20.99 -4.86
N VAL A 329 -7.19 20.00 -4.85
CA VAL A 329 -6.92 18.69 -4.22
C VAL A 329 -6.04 17.87 -5.17
N ASP A 330 -4.89 17.37 -4.68
CA ASP A 330 -3.93 16.68 -5.53
C ASP A 330 -4.16 15.17 -5.60
N PHE A 331 -4.59 14.55 -4.50
CA PHE A 331 -4.88 13.12 -4.39
C PHE A 331 -5.80 12.85 -3.19
N TRP A 332 -6.25 11.58 -3.03
CA TRP A 332 -7.26 11.22 -2.04
C TRP A 332 -6.73 10.24 -1.00
N TRP A 333 -7.13 10.44 0.27
CA TRP A 333 -6.88 9.49 1.35
C TRP A 333 -8.14 8.66 1.59
N ILE A 334 -8.10 7.39 1.15
CA ILE A 334 -9.21 6.44 1.23
C ILE A 334 -9.06 5.64 2.51
N ASP A 335 -9.81 6.02 3.54
CA ASP A 335 -9.81 5.33 4.83
C ASP A 335 -10.99 4.36 4.93
N TRP A 336 -10.84 3.20 4.29
CA TRP A 336 -11.87 2.19 4.28
C TRP A 336 -11.80 1.31 5.53
N GLN A 337 -12.75 1.48 6.46
CA GLN A 337 -12.91 0.70 7.69
C GLN A 337 -14.26 -0.04 7.76
N GLN A 338 -15.09 0.01 6.72
CA GLN A 338 -16.49 -0.42 6.68
C GLN A 338 -16.65 -1.89 6.22
N GLY A 339 -15.63 -2.72 6.44
CA GLY A 339 -15.71 -4.16 6.21
C GLY A 339 -15.35 -4.61 4.79
N LYS A 340 -15.77 -5.83 4.42
CA LYS A 340 -15.37 -6.51 3.19
C LYS A 340 -16.54 -6.90 2.29
N LYS A 341 -17.74 -6.39 2.53
CA LYS A 341 -18.91 -6.71 1.73
C LYS A 341 -19.18 -5.64 0.69
N SER A 342 -19.47 -6.05 -0.54
CA SER A 342 -19.92 -5.19 -1.63
C SER A 342 -21.13 -5.81 -2.34
N ASP A 343 -21.65 -5.11 -3.35
CA ASP A 343 -22.66 -5.59 -4.29
C ASP A 343 -22.12 -6.60 -5.33
N ILE A 344 -20.81 -6.86 -5.33
CA ILE A 344 -20.20 -8.00 -6.02
C ILE A 344 -19.83 -9.04 -4.96
N GLU A 345 -20.49 -10.21 -5.00
CA GLU A 345 -20.32 -11.26 -4.00
C GLU A 345 -18.84 -11.67 -3.83
N GLY A 346 -18.30 -11.49 -2.62
CA GLY A 346 -16.93 -11.85 -2.24
C GLY A 346 -15.86 -10.83 -2.61
N LEU A 347 -16.20 -9.77 -3.33
CA LEU A 347 -15.28 -8.67 -3.60
C LEU A 347 -15.14 -7.77 -2.36
N ASP A 348 -13.92 -7.58 -1.88
CA ASP A 348 -13.60 -6.55 -0.89
C ASP A 348 -13.63 -5.17 -1.57
N PRO A 349 -14.48 -4.23 -1.13
CA PRO A 349 -14.59 -2.90 -1.73
C PRO A 349 -13.27 -2.15 -1.84
N LEU A 350 -12.34 -2.40 -0.92
CA LEU A 350 -11.02 -1.76 -0.93
C LEU A 350 -10.20 -2.10 -2.18
N LEU A 351 -10.42 -3.28 -2.80
CA LEU A 351 -9.77 -3.64 -4.07
C LEU A 351 -10.21 -2.69 -5.19
N ALA A 352 -11.53 -2.48 -5.31
CA ALA A 352 -12.11 -1.59 -6.32
C ALA A 352 -11.75 -0.12 -6.06
N LEU A 353 -11.82 0.32 -4.80
CA LEU A 353 -11.45 1.68 -4.41
C LEU A 353 -9.99 1.99 -4.74
N ASN A 354 -9.06 1.12 -4.34
CA ASN A 354 -7.63 1.32 -4.65
C ASN A 354 -7.39 1.36 -6.17
N HIS A 355 -8.01 0.43 -6.89
CA HIS A 355 -7.85 0.30 -8.33
C HIS A 355 -8.38 1.54 -9.08
N TYR A 356 -9.65 1.86 -8.90
CA TYR A 356 -10.28 2.93 -9.68
C TYR A 356 -9.80 4.32 -9.26
N HIS A 357 -9.62 4.60 -7.96
CA HIS A 357 -9.06 5.89 -7.52
C HIS A 357 -7.64 6.13 -8.05
N PHE A 358 -6.82 5.08 -8.08
CA PHE A 358 -5.46 5.22 -8.58
C PHE A 358 -5.45 5.49 -10.09
N LEU A 359 -6.27 4.78 -10.86
CA LEU A 359 -6.39 4.97 -12.31
C LEU A 359 -6.99 6.33 -12.65
N ASP A 360 -8.01 6.78 -11.92
CA ASP A 360 -8.59 8.12 -12.10
C ASP A 360 -7.56 9.21 -11.79
N ASN A 361 -6.78 9.06 -10.72
CA ASN A 361 -5.73 10.02 -10.37
C ASN A 361 -4.59 10.07 -11.40
N ALA A 362 -4.40 9.03 -12.22
CA ALA A 362 -3.45 9.01 -13.33
C ALA A 362 -3.92 9.77 -14.58
N GLU A 363 -5.17 10.20 -14.62
CA GLU A 363 -5.74 10.93 -15.75
C GLU A 363 -4.95 12.23 -16.00
N ASN A 364 -4.84 12.63 -17.29
CA ASN A 364 -4.08 13.79 -17.72
C ASN A 364 -2.55 13.71 -17.53
N GLY A 365 -2.00 12.49 -17.39
CA GLY A 365 -0.55 12.25 -17.42
C GLY A 365 0.22 12.67 -16.18
N LYS A 366 -0.45 12.99 -15.07
CA LYS A 366 0.23 13.20 -13.78
C LYS A 366 0.71 11.87 -13.19
N LEU A 367 1.74 11.91 -12.36
CA LEU A 367 2.13 10.76 -11.55
C LEU A 367 1.05 10.51 -10.50
N PRO A 368 0.33 9.37 -10.57
CA PRO A 368 -0.79 9.11 -9.67
C PRO A 368 -0.36 8.78 -8.26
N LEU A 369 -1.20 9.11 -7.31
CA LEU A 369 -1.04 8.80 -5.90
C LEU A 369 -2.40 8.61 -5.24
N ILE A 370 -2.49 7.65 -4.33
CA ILE A 370 -3.54 7.55 -3.32
C ILE A 370 -2.89 7.31 -1.96
N LEU A 371 -3.58 7.62 -0.89
CA LEU A 371 -3.25 7.14 0.45
C LEU A 371 -4.36 6.20 0.88
N SER A 372 -4.06 4.89 1.00
CA SER A 372 -5.10 3.88 1.26
C SER A 372 -4.52 2.70 2.05
N ARG A 373 -5.31 1.66 2.26
CA ARG A 373 -4.90 0.48 3.01
C ARG A 373 -4.49 -0.66 2.09
N TYR A 374 -3.63 -1.55 2.58
CA TYR A 374 -3.25 -2.78 1.87
C TYR A 374 -4.44 -3.73 1.72
N ALA A 375 -4.69 -4.20 0.53
CA ALA A 375 -5.81 -5.07 0.17
C ALA A 375 -5.39 -6.47 -0.36
N GLY A 376 -4.13 -6.86 -0.18
CA GLY A 376 -3.58 -8.13 -0.67
C GLY A 376 -2.51 -7.96 -1.74
N LEU A 377 -1.97 -9.09 -2.21
CA LEU A 377 -0.96 -9.10 -3.28
C LEU A 377 -1.55 -8.46 -4.55
N GLY A 378 -0.78 -7.60 -5.20
CA GLY A 378 -1.25 -6.75 -6.29
C GLY A 378 -1.46 -5.28 -5.89
N SER A 379 -1.68 -4.98 -4.59
CA SER A 379 -1.89 -3.61 -4.08
C SER A 379 -0.69 -2.69 -4.26
N HIS A 380 0.51 -3.22 -4.47
CA HIS A 380 1.72 -2.41 -4.72
C HIS A 380 1.62 -1.54 -5.96
N ARG A 381 0.69 -1.84 -6.87
CA ARG A 381 0.41 -1.02 -8.05
C ARG A 381 -0.32 0.29 -7.73
N TYR A 382 -0.81 0.43 -6.52
CA TYR A 382 -1.65 1.55 -6.08
C TYR A 382 -1.06 2.21 -4.82
N PRO A 383 0.18 2.78 -4.88
CA PRO A 383 0.76 3.47 -3.75
C PRO A 383 -0.01 4.76 -3.41
N LEU A 384 -0.05 5.12 -2.11
CA LEU A 384 0.67 4.61 -0.95
C LEU A 384 -0.26 3.82 -0.02
N GLY A 385 0.34 3.04 0.89
CA GLY A 385 -0.38 2.49 2.03
C GLY A 385 -0.22 3.32 3.30
N PHE A 386 -1.27 3.39 4.15
CA PHE A 386 -1.11 3.81 5.53
C PHE A 386 -1.48 2.67 6.49
N SER A 387 -0.76 2.59 7.62
CA SER A 387 -0.86 1.42 8.51
C SER A 387 -2.00 1.52 9.51
N GLY A 388 -2.59 2.71 9.70
CA GLY A 388 -3.73 2.93 10.59
C GLY A 388 -3.36 3.38 12.00
N ASP A 389 -4.37 3.43 12.86
CA ASP A 389 -4.41 4.12 14.15
C ASP A 389 -3.78 3.29 15.27
N THR A 390 -2.47 3.41 15.47
CA THR A 390 -1.74 2.66 16.49
C THR A 390 -1.72 3.36 17.86
N ALA A 391 -1.51 2.59 18.92
CA ALA A 391 -1.32 3.15 20.26
C ALA A 391 0.03 3.87 20.40
N ILE A 392 0.06 4.93 21.23
CA ILE A 392 1.26 5.70 21.54
C ILE A 392 2.03 5.00 22.65
N ASN A 393 2.96 4.12 22.31
CA ASN A 393 3.84 3.44 23.26
C ASN A 393 5.10 2.88 22.57
N TYR A 394 6.09 2.48 23.38
CA TYR A 394 7.33 1.89 22.89
C TYR A 394 7.16 0.51 22.24
N LYS A 395 6.17 -0.30 22.64
CA LYS A 395 5.95 -1.63 22.05
C LYS A 395 5.48 -1.53 20.59
N VAL A 396 4.70 -0.50 20.27
CA VAL A 396 4.31 -0.21 18.90
C VAL A 396 5.50 0.29 18.11
N LEU A 397 6.28 1.25 18.64
CA LEU A 397 7.49 1.73 17.96
C LEU A 397 8.48 0.58 17.70
N ASP A 398 8.67 -0.34 18.65
CA ASP A 398 9.56 -1.49 18.51
C ASP A 398 9.13 -2.46 17.40
N PHE A 399 7.83 -2.53 17.11
CA PHE A 399 7.29 -3.36 16.05
C PHE A 399 7.39 -2.71 14.64
N GLN A 400 7.43 -1.39 14.55
CA GLN A 400 7.38 -0.66 13.27
C GLN A 400 8.54 -0.97 12.31
N PRO A 401 9.82 -1.05 12.73
CA PRO A 401 10.92 -1.41 11.84
C PRO A 401 10.73 -2.78 11.20
N TYR A 402 10.32 -3.78 11.99
CA TYR A 402 10.01 -5.13 11.50
C TYR A 402 8.85 -5.12 10.50
N PHE A 403 7.74 -4.45 10.84
CA PHE A 403 6.58 -4.34 9.97
C PHE A 403 6.95 -3.68 8.62
N THR A 404 7.70 -2.59 8.68
CA THR A 404 8.12 -1.82 7.49
C THR A 404 9.04 -2.61 6.59
N ALA A 405 10.07 -3.25 7.15
CA ALA A 405 11.02 -4.03 6.38
C ALA A 405 10.40 -5.30 5.79
N ASN A 406 9.58 -6.01 6.58
CA ASN A 406 8.93 -7.25 6.14
C ASN A 406 7.90 -7.03 5.03
N ALA A 407 7.36 -5.84 4.88
CA ALA A 407 6.46 -5.50 3.77
C ALA A 407 7.12 -5.72 2.40
N ALA A 408 8.46 -5.70 2.32
CA ALA A 408 9.23 -6.09 1.14
C ALA A 408 8.89 -7.52 0.68
N ASN A 409 8.60 -8.44 1.61
CA ASN A 409 8.23 -9.82 1.29
C ASN A 409 6.85 -9.95 0.65
N ALA A 410 6.00 -8.92 0.77
CA ALA A 410 4.69 -8.82 0.10
C ALA A 410 4.73 -7.90 -1.14
N ALA A 411 5.94 -7.50 -1.57
CA ALA A 411 6.15 -6.52 -2.64
C ALA A 411 5.47 -5.15 -2.39
N TYR A 412 5.18 -4.80 -1.14
CA TYR A 412 4.44 -3.60 -0.76
C TYR A 412 5.33 -2.62 0.01
N PHE A 413 6.00 -1.71 -0.69
CA PHE A 413 7.17 -0.98 -0.15
C PHE A 413 6.84 0.40 0.44
N TRP A 414 5.73 1.03 0.06
CA TRP A 414 5.44 2.44 0.33
C TRP A 414 4.42 2.61 1.45
N TRP A 415 4.85 2.28 2.68
CA TRP A 415 4.05 2.48 3.87
C TRP A 415 4.19 3.88 4.47
N SER A 416 3.05 4.47 4.84
CA SER A 416 2.92 5.64 5.72
C SER A 416 2.43 5.18 7.08
N HIS A 417 3.21 5.43 8.11
CA HIS A 417 2.82 5.18 9.49
C HIS A 417 2.36 6.47 10.15
N ASP A 418 1.60 6.36 11.26
CA ASP A 418 1.29 7.49 12.12
C ASP A 418 2.53 7.78 12.98
N ILE A 419 3.42 8.65 12.48
CA ILE A 419 4.67 8.98 13.16
C ILE A 419 4.38 9.72 14.45
N GLY A 420 4.70 9.07 15.57
CA GLY A 420 4.36 9.48 16.92
C GLY A 420 3.28 8.62 17.58
N GLY A 421 2.64 7.72 16.83
CA GLY A 421 1.46 6.96 17.25
C GLY A 421 0.20 7.81 17.25
N HIS A 422 -0.97 7.19 17.13
CA HIS A 422 -2.25 7.89 16.94
C HIS A 422 -2.97 8.20 18.28
N HIS A 423 -3.32 7.19 19.04
CA HIS A 423 -4.15 7.31 20.25
C HIS A 423 -3.73 6.34 21.40
N PHE A 424 -4.57 6.14 22.41
CA PHE A 424 -4.39 5.20 23.51
C PHE A 424 -3.01 5.27 24.20
N GLY A 425 -2.57 6.46 24.52
CA GLY A 425 -1.30 6.66 25.21
C GLY A 425 -1.20 8.03 25.83
N TYR A 426 0.01 8.45 26.10
CA TYR A 426 0.31 9.74 26.70
C TYR A 426 1.46 10.43 25.98
N LYS A 427 1.56 11.72 26.14
CA LYS A 427 2.66 12.53 25.63
C LYS A 427 3.95 12.15 26.37
N ASP A 428 4.94 11.66 25.61
CA ASP A 428 6.27 11.34 26.10
C ASP A 428 7.29 11.95 25.15
N ASP A 429 8.13 12.84 25.66
CA ASP A 429 9.09 13.60 24.87
C ASP A 429 10.12 12.69 24.19
N GLU A 430 10.66 11.70 24.91
CA GLU A 430 11.63 10.77 24.34
C GLU A 430 11.00 9.86 23.29
N LEU A 431 9.84 9.28 23.58
CA LEU A 431 9.11 8.43 22.65
C LEU A 431 8.80 9.17 21.34
N TYR A 432 8.36 10.43 21.43
CA TYR A 432 8.11 11.26 20.27
C TYR A 432 9.36 11.42 19.40
N LEU A 433 10.52 11.75 20.02
CA LEU A 433 11.77 11.89 19.28
C LEU A 433 12.18 10.58 18.59
N ARG A 434 12.07 9.44 19.27
CA ARG A 434 12.38 8.12 18.70
C ARG A 434 11.48 7.78 17.50
N TRP A 435 10.21 8.16 17.56
CA TRP A 435 9.31 8.04 16.41
C TRP A 435 9.74 8.92 15.23
N ILE A 436 10.17 10.16 15.47
CA ILE A 436 10.68 11.05 14.42
C ILE A 436 11.93 10.44 13.77
N GLU A 437 12.87 9.94 14.57
CA GLU A 437 14.09 9.28 14.08
C GLU A 437 13.76 8.08 13.18
N PHE A 438 12.85 7.20 13.63
CA PHE A 438 12.34 6.11 12.80
C PHE A 438 11.65 6.64 11.53
N GLY A 439 10.81 7.66 11.66
CA GLY A 439 10.07 8.26 10.54
C GLY A 439 10.95 8.80 9.44
N VAL A 440 12.13 9.34 9.77
CA VAL A 440 13.12 9.82 8.80
C VAL A 440 13.61 8.68 7.89
N PHE A 441 13.76 7.48 8.43
CA PHE A 441 14.19 6.27 7.72
C PHE A 441 13.02 5.31 7.41
N SER A 442 11.79 5.82 7.38
CA SER A 442 10.61 5.10 6.87
C SER A 442 10.27 5.55 5.44
N PRO A 443 9.48 4.78 4.67
CA PRO A 443 9.17 5.16 3.29
C PRO A 443 8.49 6.52 3.20
N ILE A 444 7.44 6.76 3.99
CA ILE A 444 6.72 8.04 4.06
C ILE A 444 6.77 8.57 5.49
N LEU A 445 7.11 9.85 5.65
CA LEU A 445 7.11 10.53 6.95
C LEU A 445 5.86 11.41 7.07
N ARG A 446 4.80 10.86 7.67
CA ARG A 446 3.55 11.55 7.96
C ARG A 446 3.38 11.71 9.47
N LEU A 447 3.46 12.93 9.98
CA LEU A 447 3.07 13.24 11.35
C LEU A 447 1.55 13.14 11.43
N HIS A 448 1.04 12.25 12.27
CA HIS A 448 -0.40 12.07 12.43
C HIS A 448 -0.79 11.74 13.87
N SER A 449 -1.97 12.19 14.28
CA SER A 449 -2.51 11.94 15.62
C SER A 449 -4.02 12.16 15.69
N THR A 450 -4.61 11.72 16.77
CA THR A 450 -6.00 11.96 17.14
C THR A 450 -6.31 13.42 17.45
N SER A 451 -7.59 13.73 17.63
CA SER A 451 -8.13 15.06 18.00
C SER A 451 -7.70 15.54 19.38
N ASN A 452 -7.27 14.66 20.28
CA ASN A 452 -6.82 15.05 21.62
C ASN A 452 -5.62 16.00 21.55
N ASP A 453 -5.77 17.22 22.05
CA ASP A 453 -4.74 18.28 22.00
C ASP A 453 -3.44 17.94 22.74
N LEU A 454 -3.50 17.10 23.75
CA LEU A 454 -2.33 16.64 24.49
C LEU A 454 -1.46 15.67 23.66
N LEU A 455 -2.03 15.08 22.60
CA LEU A 455 -1.36 14.07 21.77
C LEU A 455 -0.90 14.63 20.40
N GLY A 456 -1.01 15.94 20.20
CA GLY A 456 -0.56 16.61 18.97
C GLY A 456 0.92 16.37 18.69
N LYS A 457 1.29 16.38 17.39
CA LYS A 457 2.66 16.06 16.91
C LYS A 457 3.43 17.32 16.49
N GLU A 458 2.94 18.49 16.79
CA GLU A 458 3.62 19.75 16.53
C GLU A 458 4.93 19.80 17.34
N PRO A 459 6.12 19.90 16.68
CA PRO A 459 7.40 19.74 17.37
C PRO A 459 7.60 20.73 18.52
N TRP A 460 7.11 21.96 18.37
CA TRP A 460 7.25 23.02 19.41
C TRP A 460 6.37 22.84 20.63
N LYS A 461 5.47 21.84 20.65
CA LYS A 461 4.70 21.45 21.83
C LYS A 461 5.46 20.52 22.77
N TYR A 462 6.66 20.08 22.40
CA TYR A 462 7.52 19.19 23.18
C TYR A 462 8.64 20.00 23.87
N ARG A 463 9.33 19.35 24.83
CA ARG A 463 10.46 19.97 25.53
C ARG A 463 11.50 20.51 24.53
N ARG A 464 12.13 21.64 24.88
CA ARG A 464 12.99 22.41 23.93
C ARG A 464 14.08 21.58 23.25
N ASP A 465 14.76 20.70 23.99
CA ASP A 465 15.81 19.85 23.44
C ASP A 465 15.25 18.82 22.42
N VAL A 466 14.10 18.24 22.74
CA VAL A 466 13.36 17.33 21.86
C VAL A 466 12.86 18.08 20.62
N TYR A 467 12.29 19.25 20.78
CA TYR A 467 11.87 20.09 19.65
C TYR A 467 13.02 20.40 18.71
N LEU A 468 14.17 20.84 19.23
CA LEU A 468 15.33 21.18 18.41
C LEU A 468 15.89 19.94 17.68
N SER A 469 15.91 18.79 18.33
CA SER A 469 16.31 17.52 17.72
C SER A 469 15.33 17.08 16.64
N ALA A 470 14.03 17.11 16.93
CA ALA A 470 12.98 16.77 15.95
C ALA A 470 13.05 17.67 14.71
N LYS A 471 13.22 18.99 14.91
CA LYS A 471 13.43 19.96 13.82
C LYS A 471 14.63 19.59 12.94
N LYS A 472 15.77 19.22 13.56
CA LYS A 472 16.97 18.77 12.84
C LYS A 472 16.67 17.54 11.99
N TRP A 473 15.98 16.53 12.55
CA TRP A 473 15.63 15.29 11.86
C TRP A 473 14.64 15.52 10.72
N LEU A 474 13.60 16.34 10.91
CA LEU A 474 12.63 16.67 9.87
C LEU A 474 13.29 17.39 8.69
N ASN A 475 14.23 18.33 8.96
CA ASN A 475 15.04 18.96 7.93
C ASN A 475 15.98 17.95 7.24
N PHE A 476 16.53 16.99 7.98
CA PHE A 476 17.38 15.96 7.42
C PHE A 476 16.60 15.04 6.47
N ARG A 477 15.32 14.71 6.75
CA ARG A 477 14.46 13.99 5.83
C ARG A 477 14.40 14.66 4.46
N HIS A 478 14.27 15.99 4.42
CA HIS A 478 14.25 16.72 3.15
C HIS A 478 15.57 16.65 2.39
N ARG A 479 16.70 16.56 3.08
CA ARG A 479 18.02 16.33 2.45
C ARG A 479 18.14 14.92 1.86
N LEU A 480 17.40 13.96 2.36
CA LEU A 480 17.37 12.60 1.84
C LEU A 480 16.43 12.41 0.64
N ILE A 481 15.58 13.38 0.28
CA ILE A 481 14.58 13.22 -0.79
C ILE A 481 15.21 12.73 -2.11
N ALA A 482 16.34 13.30 -2.51
CA ALA A 482 17.02 12.89 -3.75
C ALA A 482 17.47 11.43 -3.70
N TYR A 483 18.01 10.99 -2.55
CA TYR A 483 18.37 9.59 -2.33
C TYR A 483 17.15 8.67 -2.37
N ILE A 484 16.09 9.02 -1.62
CA ILE A 484 14.87 8.21 -1.56
C ILE A 484 14.20 8.13 -2.94
N PHE A 485 14.18 9.23 -3.70
CA PHE A 485 13.64 9.24 -5.06
C PHE A 485 14.46 8.39 -6.03
N THR A 486 15.80 8.33 -5.85
CA THR A 486 16.64 7.40 -6.60
C THR A 486 16.29 5.95 -6.28
N MET A 487 16.00 5.64 -5.01
CA MET A 487 15.55 4.29 -4.62
C MET A 487 14.14 3.98 -5.13
N ASP A 488 13.26 4.97 -5.18
CA ASP A 488 11.94 4.86 -5.79
C ASP A 488 12.04 4.55 -7.28
N TYR A 489 12.93 5.22 -8.00
CA TYR A 489 13.22 4.87 -9.40
C TYR A 489 13.72 3.42 -9.55
N LYS A 490 14.60 2.95 -8.67
CA LYS A 490 15.05 1.55 -8.66
C LYS A 490 13.90 0.58 -8.32
N CYS A 491 13.00 0.97 -7.42
CA CYS A 491 11.78 0.22 -7.12
C CYS A 491 10.91 0.09 -8.37
N HIS A 492 10.59 1.21 -9.01
CA HIS A 492 9.79 1.27 -10.23
C HIS A 492 10.40 0.45 -11.40
N LYS A 493 11.71 0.48 -11.59
CA LYS A 493 12.38 -0.20 -12.70
C LYS A 493 12.70 -1.67 -12.43
N ASN A 494 13.04 -2.02 -11.21
CA ASN A 494 13.64 -3.33 -10.89
C ASN A 494 12.95 -4.07 -9.73
N GLY A 495 11.92 -3.46 -9.09
CA GLY A 495 11.29 -4.03 -7.91
C GLY A 495 12.20 -4.04 -6.67
N THR A 496 13.16 -3.11 -6.58
CA THR A 496 14.07 -3.03 -5.44
C THR A 496 13.42 -2.29 -4.28
N PRO A 497 13.21 -2.91 -3.09
CA PRO A 497 12.58 -2.23 -1.96
C PRO A 497 13.47 -1.13 -1.37
N LEU A 498 12.86 -0.03 -0.92
CA LEU A 498 13.54 0.99 -0.12
C LEU A 498 13.94 0.42 1.25
N CYS A 499 12.97 -0.16 1.97
CA CYS A 499 13.22 -0.84 3.24
C CYS A 499 13.21 -2.35 3.02
N LYS A 500 14.28 -3.04 3.40
CA LYS A 500 14.37 -4.50 3.25
C LYS A 500 15.09 -5.14 4.43
N PRO A 501 14.64 -6.33 4.88
CA PRO A 501 15.28 -7.05 5.97
C PRO A 501 16.74 -7.42 5.66
N MET A 502 17.56 -7.58 6.70
CA MET A 502 19.00 -7.90 6.56
C MET A 502 19.24 -9.21 5.81
N TYR A 503 18.36 -10.20 5.92
CA TYR A 503 18.52 -11.49 5.22
C TYR A 503 18.40 -11.39 3.68
N TYR A 504 17.98 -10.27 3.11
CA TYR A 504 18.05 -10.07 1.64
C TYR A 504 19.48 -10.02 1.13
N ALA A 505 20.40 -9.47 1.91
CA ALA A 505 21.83 -9.45 1.57
C ALA A 505 22.60 -10.62 2.19
N TYR A 506 22.12 -11.15 3.33
CA TYR A 506 22.78 -12.20 4.09
C TYR A 506 21.88 -13.43 4.30
N PRO A 507 21.43 -14.10 3.19
CA PRO A 507 20.42 -15.15 3.27
C PRO A 507 20.91 -16.45 3.87
N ASN A 508 22.23 -16.61 4.07
CA ASN A 508 22.86 -17.79 4.69
C ASN A 508 23.24 -17.57 6.16
N GLU A 509 23.05 -16.36 6.68
CA GLU A 509 23.41 -16.02 8.06
C GLU A 509 22.16 -16.00 8.94
N GLU A 510 22.13 -16.92 9.94
CA GLU A 510 20.98 -17.05 10.84
C GLU A 510 20.73 -15.76 11.65
N SER A 511 21.79 -15.04 12.01
CA SER A 511 21.70 -13.75 12.71
C SER A 511 20.92 -12.69 11.92
N ALA A 512 21.01 -12.70 10.58
CA ALA A 512 20.28 -11.75 9.72
C ALA A 512 18.75 -11.90 9.80
N PHE A 513 18.26 -13.06 10.24
CA PHE A 513 16.83 -13.32 10.47
C PHE A 513 16.36 -12.93 11.88
N ASN A 514 17.29 -12.58 12.78
CA ASN A 514 17.02 -12.33 14.19
C ASN A 514 17.25 -10.87 14.62
N VAL A 515 17.29 -9.93 13.66
CA VAL A 515 17.44 -8.48 13.86
C VAL A 515 16.23 -7.70 13.36
N PRO A 516 15.07 -7.81 14.05
CA PRO A 516 13.80 -7.27 13.55
C PRO A 516 13.76 -5.74 13.50
N ASN A 517 14.61 -5.05 14.25
CA ASN A 517 14.72 -3.59 14.33
C ASN A 517 15.85 -3.01 13.48
N GLU A 518 16.49 -3.83 12.62
CA GLU A 518 17.56 -3.40 11.71
C GLU A 518 17.20 -3.76 10.28
N TYR A 519 17.38 -2.82 9.35
CA TYR A 519 17.02 -3.02 7.94
C TYR A 519 17.85 -2.14 7.03
N PHE A 520 18.01 -2.56 5.79
CA PHE A 520 18.54 -1.68 4.74
C PHE A 520 17.53 -0.59 4.40
N PHE A 521 17.99 0.65 4.39
CA PHE A 521 17.28 1.79 3.85
C PHE A 521 17.93 2.21 2.53
N GLY A 522 17.43 1.68 1.44
CA GLY A 522 18.03 1.77 0.11
C GLY A 522 19.24 0.86 -0.06
N SER A 523 20.22 1.32 -0.85
CA SER A 523 21.45 0.58 -1.16
C SER A 523 22.64 0.94 -0.28
N GLU A 524 22.64 2.15 0.32
CA GLU A 524 23.83 2.74 0.98
C GLU A 524 23.69 2.88 2.49
N LEU A 525 22.48 2.71 3.05
CA LEU A 525 22.24 2.96 4.46
C LEU A 525 21.67 1.73 5.15
N ILE A 526 22.06 1.52 6.40
CA ILE A 526 21.41 0.62 7.35
C ILE A 526 20.75 1.48 8.42
N ALA A 527 19.47 1.24 8.68
CA ALA A 527 18.72 1.86 9.74
C ALA A 527 18.53 0.88 10.90
N ALA A 528 18.89 1.32 12.10
CA ALA A 528 18.68 0.59 13.35
C ALA A 528 18.07 1.53 14.40
N PRO A 529 16.77 1.84 14.32
CA PRO A 529 16.10 2.79 15.20
C PRO A 529 16.19 2.38 16.67
N ILE A 530 16.35 3.37 17.54
CA ILE A 530 16.25 3.17 18.99
C ILE A 530 14.77 3.07 19.35
N THR A 531 14.32 1.90 19.77
CA THR A 531 12.91 1.58 20.03
C THR A 531 12.55 1.40 21.50
N SER A 532 13.46 1.78 22.42
CA SER A 532 13.29 1.68 23.88
C SER A 532 13.76 2.96 24.58
N LYS A 533 13.38 3.13 25.85
CA LYS A 533 13.88 4.24 26.67
C LYS A 533 15.39 4.17 26.85
N THR A 534 16.06 5.34 26.93
CA THR A 534 17.52 5.48 27.02
C THR A 534 18.16 4.75 28.20
N ASN A 535 17.42 4.51 29.28
CA ASN A 535 17.91 3.77 30.45
C ASN A 535 17.87 2.24 30.31
N LYS A 536 17.42 1.72 29.18
CA LYS A 536 17.42 0.30 28.86
C LYS A 536 18.52 -0.01 27.86
N LYS A 537 19.08 -1.23 27.90
CA LYS A 537 20.01 -1.70 26.86
C LYS A 537 19.36 -1.57 25.50
N THR A 538 19.93 -0.76 24.65
CA THR A 538 19.55 -0.63 23.23
C THR A 538 20.17 -1.80 22.47
N ASN A 539 19.42 -2.37 21.52
CA ASN A 539 20.00 -3.31 20.58
C ASN A 539 21.00 -2.55 19.70
N MET A 540 22.23 -2.98 19.72
CA MET A 540 23.23 -2.45 18.78
C MET A 540 23.02 -3.11 17.43
N ALA A 541 23.17 -2.36 16.35
CA ALA A 541 23.27 -2.89 15.01
C ALA A 541 24.44 -3.87 14.93
N ILE A 542 24.18 -5.09 14.47
CA ILE A 542 25.15 -6.19 14.53
C ILE A 542 25.94 -6.32 13.22
N TYR A 543 25.60 -5.57 12.19
CA TYR A 543 26.09 -5.78 10.83
C TYR A 543 26.88 -4.65 10.21
N PRO A 544 27.72 -5.05 9.27
CA PRO A 544 28.95 -5.82 9.37
C PRO A 544 30.17 -4.89 9.46
N SER A 545 31.34 -5.41 9.73
CA SER A 545 32.63 -4.74 9.91
C SER A 545 33.08 -3.74 8.81
N LYS A 546 32.29 -3.51 7.78
CA LYS A 546 32.54 -2.58 6.66
C LYS A 546 31.59 -1.37 6.57
N TRP A 547 30.63 -1.24 7.48
CA TRP A 547 29.72 -0.10 7.50
C TRP A 547 30.16 0.93 8.54
N TYR A 548 30.19 2.20 8.16
CA TYR A 548 30.58 3.29 9.06
C TYR A 548 29.35 3.86 9.75
N ASN A 549 29.47 4.11 11.05
CA ASN A 549 28.45 4.85 11.77
C ASN A 549 28.50 6.32 11.32
N THR A 550 27.46 6.80 10.66
CA THR A 550 27.36 8.14 10.08
C THR A 550 26.56 9.12 10.94
N PHE A 551 25.89 8.65 12.02
CA PHE A 551 25.01 9.49 12.84
C PHE A 551 25.12 9.18 14.33
#